data_9315d181569825e07f0694e89082412c
#
_entry.id   9315d181569825e07f0694e89082412c
#
_cell.length_a   1.000
_cell.length_b   1.000
_cell.length_c   1.000
_cell.angle_alpha   90.00
_cell.angle_beta   90.00
_cell.angle_gamma   90.00
#
_symmetry.space_group_name_H-M   'P 1'
#
loop_
_entity.id
_entity.type
_entity.pdbx_description
1 polymer ?
#
loop_
_entity_poly.entity_id
_entity_poly.type
_entity_poly.pdbx_seq_one_letter_code
_entity_poly.pdbx_strand_id
1 'polypeptide(L)'
;MAEEIKDNEVKEEAAEVTEAKVEETLAMKKLTALKEFADAHEIGGLQYLQINEENLLINTRLLVEGQTLPLFIVVNNSVYTYLQAHLVTLTEEKKAATLSYLNELNNEFNMLKYSINPQGNVVLIFSIPAGDDKFDPALVFALVDQLKAHLDTHYSALMEKIWSK
;
A
#
# COMPACT_ATOMS: atom_id res chain seq x y z
N MET A 1 59.16 56.15 18.55
CA MET A 1 57.87 55.62 19.04
C MET A 1 57.14 55.06 17.86
N ALA A 2 57.24 53.77 17.71
CA ALA A 2 56.56 53.03 16.63
C ALA A 2 55.64 52.02 17.32
N GLU A 3 54.36 52.17 17.11
CA GLU A 3 53.38 51.21 17.56
C GLU A 3 53.17 50.13 16.47
N GLU A 4 53.44 48.88 16.85
CA GLU A 4 53.21 47.70 16.06
C GLU A 4 51.71 47.45 15.96
N ILE A 5 51.20 47.42 14.73
CA ILE A 5 49.85 46.91 14.42
C ILE A 5 50.02 45.42 14.17
N LYS A 6 49.50 44.61 15.09
CA LYS A 6 49.40 43.15 14.91
C LYS A 6 48.27 42.82 13.98
N ASP A 7 48.60 42.24 12.85
CA ASP A 7 47.67 41.58 11.95
C ASP A 7 47.02 40.40 12.66
N ASN A 8 45.69 40.45 12.72
CA ASN A 8 44.86 39.39 13.27
C ASN A 8 44.38 38.55 12.10
N GLU A 9 45.05 37.43 11.82
CA GLU A 9 44.62 36.43 10.89
C GLU A 9 43.32 35.77 11.42
N VAL A 10 42.20 36.11 10.81
CA VAL A 10 40.93 35.40 10.98
C VAL A 10 41.03 34.10 10.17
N LYS A 11 41.25 32.97 10.84
CA LYS A 11 41.08 31.66 10.28
C LYS A 11 39.60 31.43 10.03
N GLU A 12 39.22 31.45 8.79
CA GLU A 12 37.93 30.90 8.32
C GLU A 12 37.96 29.38 8.53
N GLU A 13 37.31 28.93 9.59
CA GLU A 13 36.98 27.53 9.80
C GLU A 13 35.82 27.20 8.84
N ALA A 14 36.15 26.57 7.71
CA ALA A 14 35.16 26.02 6.81
C ALA A 14 34.41 24.92 7.56
N ALA A 15 33.17 25.22 7.94
CA ALA A 15 32.24 24.22 8.47
C ALA A 15 31.91 23.24 7.32
N GLU A 16 32.50 22.07 7.39
CA GLU A 16 32.13 20.92 6.59
C GLU A 16 30.68 20.55 6.95
N VAL A 17 29.74 20.98 6.11
CA VAL A 17 28.35 20.53 6.20
C VAL A 17 28.35 19.06 5.76
N THR A 18 28.45 18.17 6.72
CA THR A 18 28.18 16.76 6.53
C THR A 18 26.71 16.65 6.13
N GLU A 19 26.44 16.44 4.84
CA GLU A 19 25.13 16.00 4.37
C GLU A 19 24.83 14.69 5.09
N ALA A 20 23.97 14.76 6.11
CA ALA A 20 23.41 13.58 6.73
C ALA A 20 22.64 12.82 5.63
N LYS A 21 23.17 11.68 5.19
CA LYS A 21 22.44 10.75 4.34
C LYS A 21 21.15 10.41 5.09
N VAL A 22 20.03 10.93 4.62
CA VAL A 22 18.72 10.52 5.10
C VAL A 22 18.60 9.04 4.79
N GLU A 23 18.63 8.21 5.82
CA GLU A 23 18.53 6.76 5.67
C GLU A 23 17.15 6.45 5.09
N GLU A 24 17.11 5.83 3.90
CA GLU A 24 15.86 5.50 3.20
C GLU A 24 15.05 4.52 4.05
N THR A 25 13.81 4.88 4.36
CA THR A 25 12.93 4.04 5.19
C THR A 25 12.56 2.74 4.46
N LEU A 26 12.16 1.71 5.21
CA LEU A 26 11.70 0.44 4.62
C LEU A 26 10.50 0.65 3.68
N ALA A 27 9.58 1.55 4.03
CA ALA A 27 8.47 1.92 3.16
C ALA A 27 8.94 2.48 1.82
N MET A 28 9.94 3.38 1.83
CA MET A 28 10.52 3.95 0.61
C MET A 28 11.22 2.90 -0.23
N LYS A 29 12.01 2.02 0.37
CA LYS A 29 12.68 0.90 -0.35
C LYS A 29 11.68 0.00 -1.06
N LYS A 30 10.61 -0.38 -0.37
CA LYS A 30 9.52 -1.17 -0.96
C LYS A 30 8.83 -0.45 -2.12
N LEU A 31 8.52 0.84 -1.94
CA LEU A 31 7.88 1.64 -2.98
C LEU A 31 8.77 1.77 -4.22
N THR A 32 10.06 2.06 -4.03
CA THR A 32 11.05 2.14 -5.09
C THR A 32 11.14 0.83 -5.86
N ALA A 33 11.24 -0.31 -5.16
CA ALA A 33 11.28 -1.63 -5.79
C ALA A 33 10.00 -1.94 -6.59
N LEU A 34 8.81 -1.59 -6.07
CA LEU A 34 7.55 -1.75 -6.79
C LEU A 34 7.50 -0.88 -8.05
N LYS A 35 7.97 0.37 -7.96
CA LYS A 35 8.00 1.29 -9.08
C LYS A 35 8.97 0.81 -10.18
N GLU A 36 10.19 0.45 -9.81
CA GLU A 36 11.19 -0.08 -10.76
C GLU A 36 10.70 -1.34 -11.47
N PHE A 37 10.08 -2.25 -10.73
CA PHE A 37 9.49 -3.46 -11.31
C PHE A 37 8.35 -3.12 -12.28
N ALA A 38 7.45 -2.22 -11.89
CA ALA A 38 6.34 -1.80 -12.74
C ALA A 38 6.82 -1.12 -14.04
N ASP A 39 7.82 -0.24 -13.93
CA ASP A 39 8.42 0.44 -15.08
C ASP A 39 9.12 -0.57 -16.03
N ALA A 40 9.85 -1.55 -15.47
CA ALA A 40 10.55 -2.57 -16.25
C ALA A 40 9.60 -3.55 -16.98
N HIS A 41 8.38 -3.74 -16.45
CA HIS A 41 7.36 -4.64 -17.03
C HIS A 41 6.20 -3.90 -17.69
N GLU A 42 6.33 -2.58 -17.89
CA GLU A 42 5.32 -1.73 -18.53
C GLU A 42 3.92 -1.81 -17.86
N ILE A 43 3.90 -1.99 -16.53
CA ILE A 43 2.66 -2.03 -15.73
C ILE A 43 2.15 -0.60 -15.55
N GLY A 44 1.09 -0.25 -16.27
CA GLY A 44 0.49 1.08 -16.23
C GLY A 44 -0.63 1.24 -15.21
N GLY A 45 -1.19 2.47 -15.13
CA GLY A 45 -2.37 2.76 -14.30
C GLY A 45 -2.10 2.85 -12.79
N LEU A 46 -0.84 3.03 -12.41
CA LEU A 46 -0.41 3.16 -11.02
C LEU A 46 -0.27 4.64 -10.62
N GLN A 47 -0.89 5.04 -9.52
CA GLN A 47 -0.74 6.36 -8.91
C GLN A 47 -0.04 6.21 -7.56
N TYR A 48 1.11 6.85 -7.42
CA TYR A 48 1.93 6.81 -6.21
C TYR A 48 1.54 7.97 -5.30
N LEU A 49 1.10 7.67 -4.08
CA LEU A 49 0.64 8.64 -3.09
C LEU A 49 1.37 8.43 -1.78
N GLN A 50 1.74 9.53 -1.14
CA GLN A 50 2.26 9.52 0.22
C GLN A 50 1.16 9.96 1.18
N ILE A 51 0.74 9.08 2.10
CA ILE A 51 -0.27 9.40 3.11
C ILE A 51 0.39 10.15 4.28
N ASN A 52 1.53 9.65 4.73
CA ASN A 52 2.42 10.26 5.73
C ASN A 52 3.83 9.69 5.57
N GLU A 53 4.75 10.04 6.45
CA GLU A 53 6.16 9.59 6.36
C GLU A 53 6.34 8.07 6.46
N GLU A 54 5.40 7.36 7.10
CA GLU A 54 5.48 5.92 7.35
C GLU A 54 4.63 5.07 6.41
N ASN A 55 3.60 5.66 5.78
CA ASN A 55 2.63 4.95 4.96
C ASN A 55 2.58 5.54 3.55
N LEU A 56 2.95 4.72 2.60
CA LEU A 56 2.93 5.01 1.17
C LEU A 56 1.90 4.12 0.48
N LEU A 57 1.29 4.63 -0.56
CA LEU A 57 0.16 4.01 -1.23
C LEU A 57 0.36 4.01 -2.74
N ILE A 58 0.14 2.88 -3.37
CA ILE A 58 -0.09 2.83 -4.82
C ILE A 58 -1.58 2.61 -5.04
N ASN A 59 -2.22 3.56 -5.69
CA ASN A 59 -3.62 3.46 -6.09
C ASN A 59 -3.70 2.96 -7.53
N THR A 60 -4.50 1.93 -7.76
CA THR A 60 -4.81 1.37 -9.08
C THR A 60 -6.23 0.84 -9.11
N ARG A 61 -6.60 0.13 -10.15
CA ARG A 61 -7.96 -0.37 -10.37
C ARG A 61 -7.94 -1.80 -10.85
N LEU A 62 -8.92 -2.58 -10.40
CA LEU A 62 -9.20 -3.92 -10.92
C LEU A 62 -10.49 -3.88 -11.75
N LEU A 63 -10.45 -4.46 -12.93
CA LEU A 63 -11.66 -4.74 -13.71
C LEU A 63 -12.16 -6.14 -13.34
N VAL A 64 -13.31 -6.20 -12.67
CA VAL A 64 -13.94 -7.43 -12.18
C VAL A 64 -15.38 -7.47 -12.69
N GLU A 65 -15.71 -8.44 -13.52
CA GLU A 65 -17.07 -8.64 -14.09
C GLU A 65 -17.70 -7.35 -14.65
N GLY A 66 -16.90 -6.53 -15.34
CA GLY A 66 -17.33 -5.26 -15.91
C GLY A 66 -17.40 -4.08 -14.92
N GLN A 67 -17.11 -4.31 -13.64
CA GLN A 67 -17.00 -3.29 -12.61
C GLN A 67 -15.53 -2.87 -12.43
N THR A 68 -15.31 -1.59 -12.21
CA THR A 68 -13.98 -1.05 -11.88
C THR A 68 -13.87 -0.83 -10.39
N LEU A 69 -13.08 -1.66 -9.72
CA LEU A 69 -12.89 -1.62 -8.28
C LEU A 69 -11.56 -0.94 -7.92
N PRO A 70 -11.55 -0.02 -6.94
CA PRO A 70 -10.31 0.55 -6.42
C PRO A 70 -9.45 -0.53 -5.76
N LEU A 71 -8.16 -0.57 -6.09
CA LEU A 71 -7.15 -1.40 -5.44
C LEU A 71 -6.05 -0.49 -4.89
N PHE A 72 -5.67 -0.73 -3.67
CA PHE A 72 -4.57 -0.06 -3.00
C PHE A 72 -3.49 -1.07 -2.63
N ILE A 73 -2.24 -0.75 -3.00
CA ILE A 73 -1.05 -1.44 -2.49
C ILE A 73 -0.48 -0.53 -1.41
N VAL A 74 -0.56 -0.94 -0.15
CA VAL A 74 -0.12 -0.16 1.00
C VAL A 74 1.22 -0.69 1.48
N VAL A 75 2.24 0.17 1.46
CA VAL A 75 3.57 -0.13 1.99
C VAL A 75 3.85 0.76 3.21
N ASN A 76 4.49 0.20 4.20
CA ASN A 76 4.87 0.90 5.42
C ASN A 76 6.19 0.35 5.97
N ASN A 77 6.63 0.88 7.11
CA ASN A 77 7.87 0.46 7.76
C ASN A 77 7.77 -0.89 8.51
N SER A 78 6.62 -1.55 8.48
CA SER A 78 6.47 -2.91 9.02
C SER A 78 6.94 -3.97 8.02
N VAL A 79 7.02 -5.22 8.46
CA VAL A 79 7.31 -6.37 7.59
C VAL A 79 6.16 -6.72 6.64
N TYR A 80 5.03 -6.02 6.71
CA TYR A 80 3.87 -6.30 5.88
C TYR A 80 3.73 -5.31 4.73
N THR A 81 3.22 -5.81 3.62
CA THR A 81 2.65 -5.04 2.51
C THR A 81 1.22 -5.52 2.32
N TYR A 82 0.29 -4.62 2.06
CA TYR A 82 -1.12 -4.97 1.96
C TYR A 82 -1.65 -4.67 0.56
N LEU A 83 -2.39 -5.64 0.00
CA LEU A 83 -3.29 -5.39 -1.12
C LEU A 83 -4.69 -5.20 -0.54
N GLN A 84 -5.36 -4.11 -0.87
CA GLN A 84 -6.68 -3.80 -0.35
C GLN A 84 -7.61 -3.38 -1.48
N ALA A 85 -8.56 -4.26 -1.85
CA ALA A 85 -9.60 -3.96 -2.81
C ALA A 85 -10.85 -3.45 -2.09
N HIS A 86 -11.41 -2.33 -2.56
CA HIS A 86 -12.69 -1.81 -2.10
C HIS A 86 -13.80 -2.33 -2.98
N LEU A 87 -14.75 -3.08 -2.41
CA LEU A 87 -15.72 -3.83 -3.19
C LEU A 87 -17.05 -3.10 -3.33
N VAL A 88 -17.61 -2.62 -2.21
CA VAL A 88 -18.92 -1.96 -2.17
C VAL A 88 -19.06 -1.16 -0.88
N THR A 89 -19.82 -0.07 -0.92
CA THR A 89 -20.22 0.68 0.28
C THR A 89 -21.60 0.22 0.74
N LEU A 90 -21.73 -0.14 2.01
CA LEU A 90 -22.96 -0.63 2.62
C LEU A 90 -23.78 0.49 3.24
N THR A 91 -25.11 0.33 3.22
CA THR A 91 -26.00 1.07 4.12
C THR A 91 -25.93 0.47 5.54
N GLU A 92 -26.30 1.24 6.56
CA GLU A 92 -26.30 0.76 7.96
C GLU A 92 -27.11 -0.53 8.16
N GLU A 93 -28.26 -0.62 7.48
CA GLU A 93 -29.18 -1.77 7.54
C GLU A 93 -28.52 -3.07 7.05
N LYS A 94 -27.60 -2.98 6.10
CA LYS A 94 -26.94 -4.15 5.49
C LYS A 94 -25.70 -4.61 6.25
N LYS A 95 -25.13 -3.79 7.14
CA LYS A 95 -23.84 -4.09 7.79
C LYS A 95 -23.88 -5.39 8.60
N ALA A 96 -24.87 -5.58 9.45
CA ALA A 96 -24.92 -6.75 10.36
C ALA A 96 -25.04 -8.07 9.59
N ALA A 97 -25.95 -8.15 8.60
CA ALA A 97 -26.13 -9.35 7.79
C ALA A 97 -24.89 -9.63 6.92
N THR A 98 -24.31 -8.58 6.33
CA THR A 98 -23.09 -8.70 5.54
C THR A 98 -21.93 -9.19 6.38
N LEU A 99 -21.74 -8.67 7.59
CA LEU A 99 -20.63 -9.08 8.48
C LEU A 99 -20.69 -10.58 8.81
N SER A 100 -21.88 -11.15 9.03
CA SER A 100 -22.03 -12.60 9.24
C SER A 100 -21.54 -13.39 8.02
N TYR A 101 -21.95 -12.99 6.83
CA TYR A 101 -21.51 -13.63 5.59
C TYR A 101 -20.00 -13.48 5.33
N LEU A 102 -19.44 -12.29 5.58
CA LEU A 102 -17.99 -12.10 5.45
C LEU A 102 -17.21 -13.00 6.41
N ASN A 103 -17.75 -13.28 7.60
CA ASN A 103 -17.13 -14.23 8.52
C ASN A 103 -17.14 -15.67 7.99
N GLU A 104 -18.18 -16.08 7.29
CA GLU A 104 -18.22 -17.37 6.57
C GLU A 104 -17.12 -17.43 5.50
N LEU A 105 -16.99 -16.39 4.67
CA LEU A 105 -15.93 -16.30 3.65
C LEU A 105 -14.54 -16.33 4.26
N ASN A 106 -14.33 -15.65 5.39
CA ASN A 106 -13.03 -15.66 6.09
C ASN A 106 -12.66 -17.04 6.66
N ASN A 107 -13.64 -17.88 6.96
CA ASN A 107 -13.39 -19.28 7.35
C ASN A 107 -13.07 -20.18 6.15
N GLU A 108 -13.57 -19.83 4.97
CA GLU A 108 -13.33 -20.57 3.73
C GLU A 108 -11.95 -20.20 3.13
N PHE A 109 -11.60 -18.91 3.14
CA PHE A 109 -10.40 -18.38 2.48
C PHE A 109 -9.35 -17.90 3.48
N ASN A 110 -8.42 -18.76 3.85
CA ASN A 110 -7.44 -18.47 4.91
C ASN A 110 -6.43 -17.35 4.59
N MET A 111 -6.15 -17.10 3.30
CA MET A 111 -5.16 -16.11 2.88
C MET A 111 -5.75 -14.72 2.63
N LEU A 112 -7.04 -14.62 2.51
CA LEU A 112 -7.79 -13.41 2.23
C LEU A 112 -8.64 -13.03 3.44
N LYS A 113 -8.77 -11.73 3.69
CA LYS A 113 -9.61 -11.23 4.77
C LYS A 113 -10.63 -10.24 4.24
N TYR A 114 -11.89 -10.59 4.34
CA TYR A 114 -13.00 -9.68 4.14
C TYR A 114 -13.30 -8.93 5.44
N SER A 115 -13.53 -7.63 5.34
CA SER A 115 -13.94 -6.80 6.47
C SER A 115 -14.79 -5.62 6.03
N ILE A 116 -15.43 -4.96 7.00
CA ILE A 116 -16.11 -3.68 6.79
C ILE A 116 -15.27 -2.61 7.49
N ASN A 117 -14.81 -1.61 6.74
CA ASN A 117 -14.04 -0.52 7.30
C ASN A 117 -14.93 0.51 8.02
N PRO A 118 -14.37 1.49 8.77
CA PRO A 118 -15.17 2.49 9.48
C PRO A 118 -16.07 3.35 8.59
N GLN A 119 -15.75 3.47 7.30
CA GLN A 119 -16.55 4.19 6.30
C GLN A 119 -17.69 3.36 5.73
N GLY A 120 -17.84 2.09 6.15
CA GLY A 120 -18.88 1.18 5.69
C GLY A 120 -18.56 0.47 4.38
N ASN A 121 -17.32 0.52 3.90
CA ASN A 121 -16.93 -0.20 2.71
C ASN A 121 -16.57 -1.65 3.05
N VAL A 122 -17.09 -2.60 2.27
CA VAL A 122 -16.57 -3.97 2.25
C VAL A 122 -15.23 -3.95 1.55
N VAL A 123 -14.21 -4.42 2.23
CA VAL A 123 -12.83 -4.48 1.73
C VAL A 123 -12.32 -5.92 1.76
N LEU A 124 -11.56 -6.29 0.74
CA LEU A 124 -10.81 -7.53 0.67
C LEU A 124 -9.33 -7.23 0.82
N ILE A 125 -8.69 -7.83 1.81
CA ILE A 125 -7.30 -7.57 2.16
C ILE A 125 -6.47 -8.85 1.99
N PHE A 126 -5.32 -8.69 1.35
CA PHE A 126 -4.26 -9.68 1.29
C PHE A 126 -3.02 -9.11 1.99
N SER A 127 -2.51 -9.79 3.01
CA SER A 127 -1.33 -9.36 3.77
C SER A 127 -0.11 -10.17 3.33
N ILE A 128 0.92 -9.48 2.87
CA ILE A 128 2.15 -10.07 2.33
C ILE A 128 3.28 -9.80 3.32
N PRO A 129 3.74 -10.81 4.07
CA PRO A 129 4.88 -10.63 4.97
C PRO A 129 6.19 -10.71 4.19
N ALA A 130 7.02 -9.67 4.28
CA ALA A 130 8.36 -9.68 3.75
C ALA A 130 9.23 -8.62 4.45
N GLY A 131 10.37 -9.04 5.00
CA GLY A 131 11.39 -8.12 5.49
C GLY A 131 12.14 -7.42 4.34
N ASP A 132 13.04 -6.51 4.71
CA ASP A 132 13.81 -5.65 3.79
C ASP A 132 14.53 -6.47 2.69
N ASP A 133 15.24 -7.51 3.11
CA ASP A 133 16.05 -8.39 2.25
C ASP A 133 15.26 -9.44 1.46
N LYS A 134 13.96 -9.56 1.71
CA LYS A 134 13.07 -10.57 1.11
C LYS A 134 11.84 -9.99 0.41
N PHE A 135 11.80 -8.66 0.28
CA PHE A 135 10.71 -8.02 -0.41
C PHE A 135 10.82 -8.29 -1.93
N ASP A 136 9.82 -8.95 -2.47
CA ASP A 136 9.75 -9.32 -3.88
C ASP A 136 8.59 -8.59 -4.56
N PRO A 137 8.85 -7.55 -5.37
CA PRO A 137 7.80 -6.85 -6.11
C PRO A 137 7.08 -7.76 -7.13
N ALA A 138 7.75 -8.76 -7.71
CA ALA A 138 7.10 -9.70 -8.63
C ALA A 138 6.02 -10.50 -7.91
N LEU A 139 6.27 -10.93 -6.67
CA LEU A 139 5.28 -11.60 -5.85
C LEU A 139 4.09 -10.70 -5.54
N VAL A 140 4.32 -9.41 -5.25
CA VAL A 140 3.23 -8.47 -4.98
C VAL A 140 2.29 -8.35 -6.18
N PHE A 141 2.82 -8.17 -7.39
CA PHE A 141 1.99 -8.09 -8.60
C PHE A 141 1.33 -9.42 -8.97
N ALA A 142 2.01 -10.55 -8.78
CA ALA A 142 1.39 -11.87 -8.95
C ALA A 142 0.20 -12.08 -7.99
N LEU A 143 0.29 -11.56 -6.76
CA LEU A 143 -0.81 -11.62 -5.80
C LEU A 143 -1.94 -10.63 -6.13
N VAL A 144 -1.68 -9.53 -6.84
CA VAL A 144 -2.72 -8.68 -7.44
C VAL A 144 -3.54 -9.50 -8.46
N ASP A 145 -2.88 -10.27 -9.32
CA ASP A 145 -3.56 -11.14 -10.29
C ASP A 145 -4.37 -12.25 -9.59
N GLN A 146 -3.85 -12.84 -8.52
CA GLN A 146 -4.58 -13.83 -7.72
C GLN A 146 -5.81 -13.22 -7.03
N LEU A 147 -5.68 -12.01 -6.49
CA LEU A 147 -6.80 -11.28 -5.89
C LEU A 147 -7.88 -10.97 -6.93
N LYS A 148 -7.48 -10.57 -8.15
CA LYS A 148 -8.39 -10.37 -9.26
C LYS A 148 -9.11 -11.67 -9.65
N ALA A 149 -8.38 -12.77 -9.82
CA ALA A 149 -8.96 -14.07 -10.16
C ALA A 149 -9.96 -14.56 -9.10
N HIS A 150 -9.65 -14.34 -7.82
CA HIS A 150 -10.57 -14.61 -6.72
C HIS A 150 -11.87 -13.78 -6.86
N LEU A 151 -11.74 -12.48 -7.11
CA LEU A 151 -12.90 -11.61 -7.29
C LEU A 151 -13.71 -11.95 -8.55
N ASP A 152 -13.06 -12.29 -9.67
CA ASP A 152 -13.77 -12.75 -10.89
C ASP A 152 -14.62 -13.99 -10.62
N THR A 153 -14.27 -14.81 -9.63
CA THR A 153 -15.04 -16.01 -9.27
C THR A 153 -16.13 -15.75 -8.23
N HIS A 154 -15.90 -14.84 -7.28
CA HIS A 154 -16.75 -14.72 -6.08
C HIS A 154 -17.50 -13.39 -5.97
N TYR A 155 -17.19 -12.39 -6.79
CA TYR A 155 -17.76 -11.04 -6.66
C TYR A 155 -19.26 -11.00 -6.88
N SER A 156 -19.78 -11.66 -7.92
CA SER A 156 -21.22 -11.70 -8.19
C SER A 156 -22.01 -12.33 -7.06
N ALA A 157 -21.53 -13.47 -6.53
CA ALA A 157 -22.18 -14.15 -5.41
C ALA A 157 -22.18 -13.27 -4.14
N LEU A 158 -21.09 -12.55 -3.89
CA LEU A 158 -21.00 -11.59 -2.79
C LEU A 158 -22.00 -10.44 -2.97
N MET A 159 -22.11 -9.86 -4.16
CA MET A 159 -23.06 -8.79 -4.44
C MET A 159 -24.52 -9.27 -4.34
N GLU A 160 -24.82 -10.44 -4.87
CA GLU A 160 -26.13 -11.05 -4.74
C GLU A 160 -26.51 -11.25 -3.26
N LYS A 161 -25.59 -11.77 -2.45
CA LYS A 161 -25.82 -11.98 -1.01
C LYS A 161 -26.05 -10.68 -0.25
N ILE A 162 -25.29 -9.64 -0.55
CA ILE A 162 -25.42 -8.32 0.10
C ILE A 162 -26.75 -7.66 -0.26
N TRP A 163 -27.17 -7.75 -1.54
CA TRP A 163 -28.31 -7.01 -2.06
C TRP A 163 -29.60 -7.85 -2.15
N SER A 164 -29.56 -9.13 -1.79
CA SER A 164 -30.79 -9.92 -1.66
C SER A 164 -31.74 -9.30 -0.63
N LYS A 165 -33.03 -9.40 -0.91
CA LYS A 165 -34.10 -8.89 -0.03
C LYS A 165 -34.33 -9.83 1.14
#